data_eedd5a4ae9f4c0ca6b0e1c7c5b983876
#
_entry.id   eedd5a4ae9f4c0ca6b0e1c7c5b983876
#
_cell.length_a   1.000
_cell.length_b   1.000
_cell.length_c   1.000
_cell.angle_alpha   90.00
_cell.angle_beta   90.00
_cell.angle_gamma   90.00
#
_symmetry.space_group_name_H-M   'P 1'
#
loop_
_entity.id
_entity.type
_entity.pdbx_description
1 polymer ?
#
loop_
_entity_poly.entity_id
_entity_poly.type
_entity_poly.pdbx_seq_one_letter_code
_entity_poly.pdbx_strand_id
1 'polypeptide(L)'
;MHFDFVVLGATGLQGRIASRDLLENGYSVLLCGRDPSRVQDLLKRYKRSQFHSFDANDIEGTTELIKKSCASLVVNCVEKDWNLHILKACMKAKTHCLDLGSDIPMTKIQFSLDSSLKKKNLLCLTGCGSVPGIGNVMLRYAAEKFDSIASVNVGFAWDSNMKIFVVPFSIQSITEEFVYPADMIINHHSVQVKPKNTIVRCYHRDIGREKCFNVGHHPETFTFYEYCKKKGIENVKFFAGFPDHSFNAIKTMIDLGFTSSKALDVDGQKVIPLHFLTEVLKRLEIPRGYTEVENLWVDIYGKKKGKKKHIKMECIVPTLKGWEDAGCNIDTGMPMSIMAQMVLDGRISFRGSSSPEFVVPVEEFFKELRKRKMVVYENGRKVN
;
A
#
# COMPACT_ATOMS: atom_id res chain seq x y z
N MET A 1 -30.41 -3.31 0.00
CA MET A 1 -29.64 -4.43 -0.59
C MET A 1 -28.53 -4.78 0.37
N HIS A 2 -28.14 -6.02 0.44
CA HIS A 2 -27.05 -6.46 1.31
C HIS A 2 -25.81 -6.69 0.45
N PHE A 3 -24.70 -6.02 0.76
CA PHE A 3 -23.40 -6.22 0.12
C PHE A 3 -22.42 -6.87 1.11
N ASP A 4 -21.50 -7.67 0.61
CA ASP A 4 -20.39 -8.18 1.41
C ASP A 4 -19.41 -7.05 1.74
N PHE A 5 -19.12 -6.19 0.74
CA PHE A 5 -18.17 -5.10 0.84
C PHE A 5 -18.69 -3.78 0.27
N VAL A 6 -18.28 -2.68 0.92
CA VAL A 6 -18.28 -1.33 0.34
C VAL A 6 -16.85 -0.96 0.01
N VAL A 7 -16.55 -0.67 -1.25
CA VAL A 7 -15.22 -0.17 -1.67
C VAL A 7 -15.30 1.33 -1.90
N LEU A 8 -14.74 2.11 -0.99
CA LEU A 8 -14.61 3.56 -1.14
C LEU A 8 -13.36 3.88 -1.96
N GLY A 9 -13.49 4.75 -2.95
CA GLY A 9 -12.43 5.02 -3.93
C GLY A 9 -12.33 3.97 -5.05
N ALA A 10 -13.40 3.22 -5.32
CA ALA A 10 -13.46 2.18 -6.35
C ALA A 10 -13.13 2.69 -7.78
N THR A 11 -13.27 3.98 -8.03
CA THR A 11 -12.92 4.62 -9.31
C THR A 11 -11.45 5.03 -9.42
N GLY A 12 -10.67 4.87 -8.35
CA GLY A 12 -9.21 4.99 -8.33
C GLY A 12 -8.52 3.68 -8.73
N LEU A 13 -7.21 3.73 -9.00
CA LEU A 13 -6.45 2.55 -9.46
C LEU A 13 -6.55 1.38 -8.46
N GLN A 14 -6.20 1.61 -7.20
CA GLN A 14 -6.16 0.55 -6.19
C GLN A 14 -7.56 0.04 -5.81
N GLY A 15 -8.53 0.96 -5.69
CA GLY A 15 -9.91 0.59 -5.41
C GLY A 15 -10.56 -0.22 -6.55
N ARG A 16 -10.19 0.07 -7.81
CA ARG A 16 -10.64 -0.71 -8.96
C ARG A 16 -10.04 -2.13 -8.95
N ILE A 17 -8.73 -2.24 -8.63
CA ILE A 17 -8.07 -3.56 -8.51
C ILE A 17 -8.70 -4.38 -7.38
N ALA A 18 -8.83 -3.81 -6.19
CA ALA A 18 -9.47 -4.48 -5.05
C ALA A 18 -10.91 -4.90 -5.36
N SER A 19 -11.70 -4.01 -5.98
CA SER A 19 -13.08 -4.29 -6.37
C SER A 19 -13.18 -5.44 -7.36
N ARG A 20 -12.33 -5.44 -8.39
CA ARG A 20 -12.33 -6.50 -9.41
C ARG A 20 -11.94 -7.84 -8.80
N ASP A 21 -10.91 -7.90 -7.95
CA ASP A 21 -10.49 -9.15 -7.29
C ASP A 21 -11.58 -9.69 -6.36
N LEU A 22 -12.28 -8.83 -5.58
CA LEU A 22 -13.43 -9.23 -4.78
C LEU A 22 -14.56 -9.81 -5.64
N LEU A 23 -14.90 -9.15 -6.73
CA LEU A 23 -15.95 -9.59 -7.66
C LEU A 23 -15.59 -10.90 -8.38
N GLU A 24 -14.31 -11.07 -8.80
CA GLU A 24 -13.82 -12.32 -9.40
C GLU A 24 -13.87 -13.50 -8.42
N ASN A 25 -13.75 -13.22 -7.10
CA ASN A 25 -13.93 -14.23 -6.05
C ASN A 25 -15.40 -14.42 -5.60
N GLY A 26 -16.37 -13.83 -6.30
CA GLY A 26 -17.80 -14.11 -6.14
C GLY A 26 -18.52 -13.28 -5.07
N TYR A 27 -17.85 -12.28 -4.49
CA TYR A 27 -18.46 -11.40 -3.50
C TYR A 27 -19.36 -10.33 -4.12
N SER A 28 -20.27 -9.79 -3.34
CA SER A 28 -21.11 -8.65 -3.71
C SER A 28 -20.45 -7.34 -3.24
N VAL A 29 -20.30 -6.37 -4.15
CA VAL A 29 -19.52 -5.17 -3.91
C VAL A 29 -20.30 -3.90 -4.28
N LEU A 30 -20.44 -2.99 -3.32
CA LEU A 30 -20.86 -1.62 -3.60
C LEU A 30 -19.66 -0.77 -3.95
N LEU A 31 -19.57 -0.38 -5.21
CA LEU A 31 -18.49 0.44 -5.76
C LEU A 31 -18.79 1.91 -5.50
N CYS A 32 -17.91 2.61 -4.76
CA CYS A 32 -18.15 4.00 -4.40
C CYS A 32 -17.03 4.90 -4.93
N GLY A 33 -17.42 5.99 -5.59
CA GLY A 33 -16.46 6.93 -6.18
C GLY A 33 -17.15 8.12 -6.83
N ARG A 34 -16.38 9.00 -7.49
CA ARG A 34 -16.89 10.23 -8.10
C ARG A 34 -17.39 10.02 -9.54
N ASP A 35 -16.72 9.16 -10.30
CA ASP A 35 -16.98 8.97 -11.73
C ASP A 35 -17.30 7.50 -12.05
N PRO A 36 -18.57 7.17 -12.31
CA PRO A 36 -18.99 5.80 -12.60
C PRO A 36 -18.42 5.25 -13.92
N SER A 37 -18.03 6.10 -14.86
CA SER A 37 -17.48 5.67 -16.16
C SER A 37 -16.23 4.80 -15.99
N ARG A 38 -15.44 5.07 -14.95
CA ARG A 38 -14.17 4.38 -14.66
C ARG A 38 -14.34 2.95 -14.13
N VAL A 39 -15.56 2.54 -13.78
CA VAL A 39 -15.86 1.17 -13.30
C VAL A 39 -17.02 0.53 -14.11
N GLN A 40 -17.35 1.12 -15.25
CA GLN A 40 -18.50 0.67 -16.06
C GLN A 40 -18.34 -0.74 -16.60
N ASP A 41 -17.14 -1.15 -16.91
CA ASP A 41 -16.81 -2.52 -17.32
C ASP A 41 -17.04 -3.52 -16.19
N LEU A 42 -16.70 -3.18 -14.94
CA LEU A 42 -16.98 -4.02 -13.77
C LEU A 42 -18.48 -4.16 -13.55
N LEU A 43 -19.24 -3.05 -13.65
CA LEU A 43 -20.70 -3.05 -13.52
C LEU A 43 -21.38 -3.90 -14.60
N LYS A 44 -20.86 -3.89 -15.83
CA LYS A 44 -21.39 -4.70 -16.93
C LYS A 44 -21.05 -6.19 -16.77
N ARG A 45 -19.83 -6.48 -16.31
CA ARG A 45 -19.30 -7.85 -16.22
C ARG A 45 -19.84 -8.61 -15.00
N TYR A 46 -20.02 -7.92 -13.85
CA TYR A 46 -20.35 -8.57 -12.58
C TYR A 46 -21.71 -8.12 -12.05
N LYS A 47 -22.71 -8.99 -12.13
CA LYS A 47 -24.10 -8.70 -11.67
C LYS A 47 -24.22 -8.42 -10.17
N ARG A 48 -23.21 -8.81 -9.36
CA ARG A 48 -23.13 -8.58 -7.91
C ARG A 48 -22.45 -7.25 -7.56
N SER A 49 -22.33 -6.33 -8.51
CA SER A 49 -21.80 -4.99 -8.30
C SER A 49 -22.87 -3.93 -8.51
N GLN A 50 -22.78 -2.86 -7.74
CA GLN A 50 -23.54 -1.62 -7.95
C GLN A 50 -22.63 -0.44 -7.70
N PHE A 51 -22.97 0.72 -8.27
CA PHE A 51 -22.25 1.96 -8.06
C PHE A 51 -23.07 2.96 -7.24
N HIS A 52 -22.39 3.68 -6.36
CA HIS A 52 -22.94 4.83 -5.65
C HIS A 52 -21.95 5.98 -5.68
N SER A 53 -22.43 7.19 -5.99
CA SER A 53 -21.61 8.40 -5.91
C SER A 53 -21.21 8.67 -4.47
N PHE A 54 -19.94 9.07 -4.26
CA PHE A 54 -19.33 9.18 -2.94
C PHE A 54 -18.39 10.38 -2.87
N ASP A 55 -18.52 11.18 -1.81
CA ASP A 55 -17.60 12.24 -1.44
C ASP A 55 -17.00 11.97 -0.05
N ALA A 56 -15.68 11.86 0.04
CA ALA A 56 -14.96 11.60 1.29
C ALA A 56 -15.07 12.75 2.30
N ASN A 57 -15.42 13.97 1.85
CA ASN A 57 -15.63 15.13 2.72
C ASN A 57 -16.92 15.01 3.56
N ASP A 58 -17.92 14.26 3.07
CA ASP A 58 -19.22 14.10 3.72
C ASP A 58 -19.22 12.87 4.63
N ILE A 59 -18.85 13.08 5.91
CA ILE A 59 -18.82 12.01 6.92
C ILE A 59 -20.22 11.45 7.20
N GLU A 60 -21.24 12.31 7.27
CA GLU A 60 -22.60 11.86 7.58
C GLU A 60 -23.19 11.08 6.41
N GLY A 61 -23.07 11.59 5.17
CA GLY A 61 -23.47 10.87 3.97
C GLY A 61 -22.72 9.54 3.82
N THR A 62 -21.42 9.50 4.11
CA THR A 62 -20.62 8.26 4.14
C THR A 62 -21.15 7.28 5.20
N THR A 63 -21.50 7.77 6.40
CA THR A 63 -22.07 6.92 7.45
C THR A 63 -23.41 6.32 7.03
N GLU A 64 -24.28 7.11 6.44
CA GLU A 64 -25.60 6.64 5.96
C GLU A 64 -25.46 5.68 4.78
N LEU A 65 -24.53 5.93 3.86
CA LEU A 65 -24.21 5.03 2.76
C LEU A 65 -23.79 3.64 3.28
N ILE A 66 -22.85 3.61 4.24
CA ILE A 66 -22.37 2.35 4.84
C ILE A 66 -23.53 1.61 5.53
N LYS A 67 -24.35 2.31 6.33
CA LYS A 67 -25.52 1.70 6.97
C LYS A 67 -26.52 1.12 5.97
N LYS A 68 -26.89 1.87 4.92
CA LYS A 68 -27.85 1.45 3.89
C LYS A 68 -27.34 0.27 3.06
N SER A 69 -26.02 0.15 2.89
CA SER A 69 -25.40 -0.98 2.19
C SER A 69 -25.54 -2.30 2.95
N CYS A 70 -25.73 -2.24 4.27
CA CYS A 70 -25.72 -3.40 5.18
C CYS A 70 -24.43 -4.24 5.04
N ALA A 71 -23.34 -3.66 4.54
CA ALA A 71 -22.08 -4.36 4.34
C ALA A 71 -21.38 -4.66 5.65
N SER A 72 -20.73 -5.80 5.72
CA SER A 72 -19.95 -6.23 6.89
C SER A 72 -18.63 -5.50 7.01
N LEU A 73 -18.06 -5.04 5.88
CA LEU A 73 -16.72 -4.46 5.81
C LEU A 73 -16.62 -3.32 4.79
N VAL A 74 -15.93 -2.27 5.17
CA VAL A 74 -15.50 -1.18 4.30
C VAL A 74 -14.04 -1.40 3.89
N VAL A 75 -13.79 -1.41 2.59
CA VAL A 75 -12.48 -1.41 1.94
C VAL A 75 -12.20 0.04 1.50
N ASN A 76 -11.35 0.73 2.26
CA ASN A 76 -11.04 2.13 2.02
C ASN A 76 -9.79 2.26 1.14
N CYS A 77 -9.99 2.68 -0.12
CA CYS A 77 -8.96 2.96 -1.11
C CYS A 77 -8.95 4.44 -1.54
N VAL A 78 -9.43 5.34 -0.68
CA VAL A 78 -9.29 6.79 -0.90
C VAL A 78 -7.89 7.26 -0.48
N GLU A 79 -7.56 8.52 -0.81
CA GLU A 79 -6.29 9.11 -0.38
C GLU A 79 -6.12 9.08 1.14
N LYS A 80 -4.89 8.89 1.59
CA LYS A 80 -4.50 8.69 3.00
C LYS A 80 -5.07 9.71 3.98
N ASP A 81 -5.21 10.97 3.55
CA ASP A 81 -5.69 12.07 4.39
C ASP A 81 -7.13 11.86 4.89
N TRP A 82 -7.92 11.05 4.19
CA TRP A 82 -9.29 10.73 4.53
C TRP A 82 -9.45 9.51 5.45
N ASN A 83 -8.38 8.76 5.75
CA ASN A 83 -8.47 7.52 6.52
C ASN A 83 -9.18 7.69 7.85
N LEU A 84 -8.88 8.76 8.60
CA LEU A 84 -9.53 9.02 9.90
C LEU A 84 -11.02 9.38 9.73
N HIS A 85 -11.39 10.12 8.68
CA HIS A 85 -12.78 10.48 8.40
C HIS A 85 -13.60 9.22 8.10
N ILE A 86 -13.08 8.36 7.22
CA ILE A 86 -13.72 7.08 6.86
C ILE A 86 -13.83 6.16 8.08
N LEU A 87 -12.75 6.04 8.88
CA LEU A 87 -12.78 5.23 10.09
C LEU A 87 -13.86 5.71 11.07
N LYS A 88 -14.00 7.03 11.26
CA LYS A 88 -15.06 7.61 12.12
C LYS A 88 -16.46 7.28 11.58
N ALA A 89 -16.67 7.34 10.25
CA ALA A 89 -17.93 6.94 9.62
C ALA A 89 -18.22 5.45 9.83
N CYS A 90 -17.21 4.58 9.66
CA CYS A 90 -17.32 3.15 9.94
C CYS A 90 -17.67 2.86 11.41
N MET A 91 -17.04 3.57 12.36
CA MET A 91 -17.35 3.45 13.79
C MET A 91 -18.79 3.86 14.13
N LYS A 92 -19.34 4.90 13.47
CA LYS A 92 -20.74 5.31 13.58
C LYS A 92 -21.70 4.31 12.95
N ALA A 93 -21.32 3.73 11.80
CA ALA A 93 -22.09 2.72 11.10
C ALA A 93 -21.97 1.32 11.72
N LYS A 94 -21.08 1.11 12.69
CA LYS A 94 -20.76 -0.19 13.32
C LYS A 94 -20.26 -1.24 12.31
N THR A 95 -19.38 -0.82 11.40
CA THR A 95 -18.83 -1.64 10.32
C THR A 95 -17.32 -1.70 10.44
N HIS A 96 -16.69 -2.83 10.10
CA HIS A 96 -15.23 -2.99 10.05
C HIS A 96 -14.64 -2.12 8.94
N CYS A 97 -13.39 -1.70 9.10
CA CYS A 97 -12.67 -0.85 8.14
C CYS A 97 -11.26 -1.39 7.88
N LEU A 98 -10.93 -1.54 6.61
CA LEU A 98 -9.55 -1.75 6.14
C LEU A 98 -9.13 -0.56 5.30
N ASP A 99 -7.84 -0.18 5.36
CA ASP A 99 -7.27 0.85 4.48
C ASP A 99 -5.86 0.47 3.98
N LEU A 100 -5.38 1.21 2.98
CA LEU A 100 -4.08 0.97 2.34
C LEU A 100 -2.89 1.53 3.15
N GLY A 101 -3.16 2.15 4.28
CA GLY A 101 -2.15 2.80 5.11
C GLY A 101 -2.07 4.31 4.90
N SER A 102 -1.18 4.91 5.66
CA SER A 102 -0.94 6.35 5.66
C SER A 102 0.48 6.61 6.18
N ASP A 103 0.75 7.85 6.60
CA ASP A 103 1.98 8.22 7.29
C ASP A 103 1.97 7.79 8.78
N ILE A 104 3.10 7.97 9.44
CA ILE A 104 3.28 7.61 10.85
C ILE A 104 2.30 8.37 11.77
N PRO A 105 2.10 9.71 11.65
CA PRO A 105 1.13 10.45 12.46
C PRO A 105 -0.29 9.89 12.38
N MET A 106 -0.79 9.65 11.17
CA MET A 106 -2.14 9.12 10.95
C MET A 106 -2.27 7.70 11.54
N THR A 107 -1.27 6.83 11.30
CA THR A 107 -1.24 5.47 11.85
C THR A 107 -1.27 5.47 13.37
N LYS A 108 -0.53 6.38 14.04
CA LYS A 108 -0.59 6.54 15.50
C LYS A 108 -1.97 6.97 15.99
N ILE A 109 -2.65 7.88 15.26
CA ILE A 109 -4.02 8.28 15.58
C ILE A 109 -4.97 7.09 15.44
N GLN A 110 -4.87 6.31 14.35
CA GLN A 110 -5.68 5.11 14.17
C GLN A 110 -5.45 4.09 15.31
N PHE A 111 -4.19 3.87 15.70
CA PHE A 111 -3.85 2.97 16.83
C PHE A 111 -4.38 3.48 18.18
N SER A 112 -4.45 4.80 18.40
CA SER A 112 -5.01 5.37 19.62
C SER A 112 -6.51 5.07 19.81
N LEU A 113 -7.20 4.71 18.72
CA LEU A 113 -8.62 4.34 18.75
C LEU A 113 -8.87 2.86 19.11
N ASP A 114 -7.82 2.06 19.37
CA ASP A 114 -7.90 0.63 19.65
C ASP A 114 -8.94 0.28 20.72
N SER A 115 -8.87 0.93 21.89
CA SER A 115 -9.81 0.69 22.99
C SER A 115 -11.26 0.99 22.63
N SER A 116 -11.48 2.04 21.81
CA SER A 116 -12.83 2.44 21.37
C SER A 116 -13.40 1.44 20.36
N LEU A 117 -12.54 0.93 19.46
CA LEU A 117 -12.91 -0.10 18.49
C LEU A 117 -13.20 -1.44 19.17
N LYS A 118 -12.37 -1.86 20.14
CA LYS A 118 -12.62 -3.06 20.96
C LYS A 118 -13.96 -3.01 21.67
N LYS A 119 -14.28 -1.90 22.33
CA LYS A 119 -15.59 -1.71 22.99
C LYS A 119 -16.78 -1.84 22.04
N LYS A 120 -16.60 -1.51 20.76
CA LYS A 120 -17.62 -1.61 19.71
C LYS A 120 -17.59 -2.95 18.97
N ASN A 121 -16.66 -3.85 19.29
CA ASN A 121 -16.38 -5.10 18.57
C ASN A 121 -16.05 -4.87 17.09
N LEU A 122 -15.30 -3.81 16.79
CA LEU A 122 -14.92 -3.41 15.44
C LEU A 122 -13.43 -3.65 15.19
N LEU A 123 -13.09 -3.83 13.91
CA LEU A 123 -11.72 -3.89 13.40
C LEU A 123 -11.42 -2.63 12.59
N CYS A 124 -10.26 -2.04 12.84
CA CYS A 124 -9.53 -1.17 11.90
C CYS A 124 -8.21 -1.87 11.58
N LEU A 125 -8.02 -2.30 10.33
CA LEU A 125 -6.76 -2.86 9.86
C LEU A 125 -6.16 -1.88 8.85
N THR A 126 -5.07 -1.21 9.23
CA THR A 126 -4.40 -0.22 8.39
C THR A 126 -3.17 -0.79 7.71
N GLY A 127 -2.91 -0.37 6.47
CA GLY A 127 -1.74 -0.83 5.71
C GLY A 127 -1.93 -2.21 5.07
N CYS A 128 -3.02 -2.39 4.32
CA CYS A 128 -3.37 -3.67 3.70
C CYS A 128 -2.94 -3.79 2.22
N GLY A 129 -1.90 -3.07 1.81
CA GLY A 129 -1.38 -3.06 0.44
C GLY A 129 -0.11 -3.90 0.24
N SER A 130 0.87 -3.31 -0.43
CA SER A 130 2.18 -3.90 -0.74
C SER A 130 3.16 -3.73 0.43
N VAL A 131 3.69 -2.54 0.57
CA VAL A 131 4.50 -2.05 1.68
C VAL A 131 3.98 -0.65 2.07
N PRO A 132 3.03 -0.59 3.02
CA PRO A 132 2.60 -1.59 3.99
C PRO A 132 1.60 -2.64 3.47
N GLY A 133 1.73 -3.88 3.99
CA GLY A 133 0.84 -4.99 3.72
C GLY A 133 1.58 -6.31 3.54
N ILE A 134 1.94 -6.68 2.32
CA ILE A 134 2.73 -7.90 2.03
C ILE A 134 4.04 -7.87 2.85
N GLY A 135 4.75 -6.74 2.87
CA GLY A 135 5.98 -6.57 3.64
C GLY A 135 5.79 -6.85 5.14
N ASN A 136 4.68 -6.41 5.71
CA ASN A 136 4.33 -6.62 7.10
C ASN A 136 4.16 -8.12 7.42
N VAL A 137 3.47 -8.86 6.55
CA VAL A 137 3.28 -10.31 6.72
C VAL A 137 4.59 -11.08 6.50
N MET A 138 5.44 -10.63 5.56
CA MET A 138 6.80 -11.17 5.38
C MET A 138 7.66 -10.94 6.63
N LEU A 139 7.61 -9.76 7.27
CA LEU A 139 8.28 -9.50 8.54
C LEU A 139 7.80 -10.47 9.61
N ARG A 140 6.49 -10.61 9.80
CA ARG A 140 5.91 -11.53 10.79
C ARG A 140 6.44 -12.95 10.63
N TYR A 141 6.40 -13.49 9.40
CA TYR A 141 6.91 -14.83 9.09
C TYR A 141 8.37 -15.00 9.47
N ALA A 142 9.22 -14.05 9.10
CA ALA A 142 10.65 -14.17 9.30
C ALA A 142 11.07 -13.87 10.75
N ALA A 143 10.40 -12.94 11.43
CA ALA A 143 10.73 -12.52 12.79
C ALA A 143 10.63 -13.63 13.82
N GLU A 144 9.75 -14.62 13.63
CA GLU A 144 9.62 -15.79 14.50
C GLU A 144 10.89 -16.68 14.52
N LYS A 145 11.70 -16.56 13.47
CA LYS A 145 12.95 -17.33 13.33
C LYS A 145 14.16 -16.71 14.03
N PHE A 146 13.96 -15.60 14.77
CA PHE A 146 14.99 -14.89 15.52
C PHE A 146 14.68 -14.89 17.01
N ASP A 147 15.72 -14.96 17.84
CA ASP A 147 15.60 -14.72 19.29
C ASP A 147 15.74 -13.21 19.58
N SER A 148 16.63 -12.50 18.84
CA SER A 148 16.74 -11.06 18.87
C SER A 148 16.91 -10.50 17.45
N ILE A 149 16.37 -9.30 17.20
CA ILE A 149 16.43 -8.59 15.93
C ILE A 149 17.13 -7.25 16.20
N ALA A 150 18.21 -6.99 15.48
CA ALA A 150 18.95 -5.73 15.59
C ALA A 150 18.47 -4.69 14.57
N SER A 151 18.21 -5.13 13.33
CA SER A 151 17.75 -4.20 12.29
C SER A 151 16.82 -4.85 11.28
N VAL A 152 15.90 -4.04 10.75
CA VAL A 152 15.02 -4.38 9.63
C VAL A 152 15.11 -3.29 8.58
N ASN A 153 15.39 -3.69 7.34
CA ASN A 153 15.19 -2.85 6.16
C ASN A 153 14.00 -3.40 5.37
N VAL A 154 13.16 -2.52 4.87
CA VAL A 154 11.98 -2.87 4.07
C VAL A 154 11.91 -1.95 2.87
N GLY A 155 11.30 -2.38 1.79
CA GLY A 155 11.09 -1.53 0.63
C GLY A 155 10.56 -2.26 -0.58
N PHE A 156 10.56 -1.53 -1.67
CA PHE A 156 10.20 -2.02 -3.00
C PHE A 156 11.25 -1.61 -4.03
N ALA A 157 11.30 -2.33 -5.12
CA ALA A 157 12.00 -1.97 -6.35
C ALA A 157 11.23 -2.52 -7.55
N TRP A 158 11.20 -1.78 -8.63
CA TRP A 158 10.50 -2.21 -9.85
C TRP A 158 11.34 -1.89 -11.09
N ASP A 159 11.11 -2.64 -12.17
CA ASP A 159 11.63 -2.33 -13.49
C ASP A 159 10.66 -2.84 -14.57
N SER A 160 10.89 -2.47 -15.80
CA SER A 160 10.06 -2.83 -16.94
C SER A 160 10.90 -3.39 -18.10
N ASN A 161 10.23 -4.13 -18.99
CA ASN A 161 10.87 -4.68 -20.19
C ASN A 161 11.27 -3.59 -21.21
N MET A 162 10.67 -2.39 -21.11
CA MET A 162 10.98 -1.23 -21.95
C MET A 162 11.60 -0.15 -21.11
N LYS A 163 12.80 0.34 -21.49
CA LYS A 163 13.54 1.36 -20.74
C LYS A 163 13.03 2.78 -21.02
N ILE A 164 11.75 2.98 -20.81
CA ILE A 164 11.03 4.24 -21.00
C ILE A 164 10.44 4.69 -19.67
N PHE A 165 10.17 5.98 -19.53
CA PHE A 165 9.44 6.50 -18.40
C PHE A 165 7.94 6.22 -18.56
N VAL A 166 7.38 5.49 -17.61
CA VAL A 166 5.94 5.36 -17.38
C VAL A 166 5.69 5.79 -15.94
N VAL A 167 4.55 6.37 -15.67
CA VAL A 167 4.18 6.74 -14.29
C VAL A 167 3.74 5.48 -13.55
N PRO A 168 4.56 4.94 -12.61
CA PRO A 168 4.24 3.65 -11.98
C PRO A 168 3.03 3.72 -11.05
N PHE A 169 2.84 4.87 -10.38
CA PHE A 169 1.71 5.15 -9.50
C PHE A 169 1.46 6.67 -9.42
N SER A 170 0.89 7.20 -8.34
CA SER A 170 0.63 8.65 -8.22
C SER A 170 1.90 9.49 -8.33
N ILE A 171 1.97 10.41 -9.31
CA ILE A 171 3.12 11.32 -9.45
C ILE A 171 3.30 12.23 -8.22
N GLN A 172 2.21 12.56 -7.53
CA GLN A 172 2.29 13.30 -6.27
C GLN A 172 3.01 12.47 -5.21
N SER A 173 2.60 11.21 -5.00
CA SER A 173 3.25 10.31 -4.04
C SER A 173 4.73 10.08 -4.37
N ILE A 174 5.05 9.86 -5.66
CA ILE A 174 6.44 9.74 -6.13
C ILE A 174 7.24 11.00 -5.79
N THR A 175 6.68 12.19 -6.03
CA THR A 175 7.36 13.45 -5.72
C THR A 175 7.61 13.58 -4.22
N GLU A 176 6.64 13.22 -3.39
CA GLU A 176 6.76 13.23 -1.93
C GLU A 176 7.91 12.32 -1.47
N GLU A 177 8.03 11.11 -2.03
CA GLU A 177 9.12 10.18 -1.74
C GLU A 177 10.51 10.73 -2.06
N PHE A 178 10.66 11.49 -3.13
CA PHE A 178 11.94 12.07 -3.52
C PHE A 178 12.32 13.33 -2.73
N VAL A 179 11.35 14.07 -2.23
CA VAL A 179 11.54 15.44 -1.69
C VAL A 179 11.43 15.49 -0.17
N TYR A 180 10.45 14.79 0.42
CA TYR A 180 10.23 14.86 1.86
C TYR A 180 11.28 14.07 2.65
N PRO A 181 11.63 14.54 3.87
CA PRO A 181 12.54 13.81 4.72
C PRO A 181 12.06 12.40 5.00
N ALA A 182 12.95 11.43 4.87
CA ALA A 182 12.68 10.03 5.22
C ALA A 182 12.78 9.84 6.73
N ASP A 183 11.74 9.26 7.31
CA ASP A 183 11.74 8.84 8.72
C ASP A 183 12.41 7.48 8.85
N MET A 184 13.38 7.40 9.78
CA MET A 184 14.07 6.15 10.11
C MET A 184 14.16 5.99 11.62
N ILE A 185 14.31 4.76 12.08
CA ILE A 185 14.75 4.47 13.45
C ILE A 185 16.23 4.08 13.39
N ILE A 186 17.07 4.78 14.13
CA ILE A 186 18.50 4.50 14.27
C ILE A 186 18.86 4.50 15.75
N ASN A 187 19.42 3.40 16.25
CA ASN A 187 19.76 3.21 17.67
C ASN A 187 18.60 3.61 18.60
N HIS A 188 17.39 3.11 18.31
CA HIS A 188 16.13 3.39 19.01
C HIS A 188 15.59 4.81 18.88
N HIS A 189 16.25 5.70 18.14
CA HIS A 189 15.81 7.10 17.96
C HIS A 189 15.21 7.32 16.59
N SER A 190 14.11 8.07 16.54
CA SER A 190 13.55 8.56 15.26
C SER A 190 14.46 9.66 14.71
N VAL A 191 14.93 9.50 13.49
CA VAL A 191 15.75 10.46 12.76
C VAL A 191 15.16 10.73 11.39
N GLN A 192 15.38 11.94 10.88
CA GLN A 192 14.95 12.34 9.55
C GLN A 192 16.16 12.63 8.66
N VAL A 193 16.15 12.09 7.45
CA VAL A 193 17.23 12.29 6.47
C VAL A 193 16.66 12.73 5.13
N LYS A 194 17.42 13.53 4.39
CA LYS A 194 17.03 13.89 3.02
C LYS A 194 17.24 12.68 2.10
N PRO A 195 16.25 12.25 1.30
CA PRO A 195 16.35 11.07 0.44
C PRO A 195 17.60 11.05 -0.42
N LYS A 196 17.96 12.19 -1.05
CA LYS A 196 19.15 12.35 -1.89
C LYS A 196 20.49 12.00 -1.23
N ASN A 197 20.57 12.02 0.11
CA ASN A 197 21.77 11.69 0.87
C ASN A 197 21.88 10.19 1.21
N THR A 198 20.89 9.39 0.82
CA THR A 198 20.79 7.98 1.19
C THR A 198 20.83 7.04 -0.02
N ILE A 199 21.13 7.57 -1.21
CA ILE A 199 21.14 6.81 -2.45
C ILE A 199 22.21 5.72 -2.41
N VAL A 200 21.80 4.47 -2.59
CA VAL A 200 22.64 3.29 -2.69
C VAL A 200 22.21 2.45 -3.89
N ARG A 201 23.06 1.51 -4.34
CA ARG A 201 22.65 0.51 -5.34
C ARG A 201 22.43 -0.82 -4.65
N CYS A 202 21.22 -1.34 -4.75
CA CYS A 202 20.82 -2.63 -4.22
C CYS A 202 20.56 -3.63 -5.35
N TYR A 203 20.77 -4.91 -5.07
CA TYR A 203 20.38 -5.98 -5.99
C TYR A 203 19.03 -6.57 -5.57
N HIS A 204 18.14 -6.68 -6.53
CA HIS A 204 16.82 -7.26 -6.38
C HIS A 204 16.61 -8.42 -7.36
N ARG A 205 16.00 -9.49 -6.88
CA ARG A 205 15.62 -10.64 -7.70
C ARG A 205 14.72 -10.20 -8.85
N ASP A 206 14.95 -10.75 -10.03
CA ASP A 206 14.21 -10.55 -11.29
C ASP A 206 14.21 -9.11 -11.84
N ILE A 207 14.93 -8.17 -11.15
CA ILE A 207 15.09 -6.77 -11.54
C ILE A 207 16.57 -6.46 -11.85
N GLY A 208 17.47 -6.87 -10.96
CA GLY A 208 18.89 -6.53 -11.06
C GLY A 208 19.30 -5.46 -10.05
N ARG A 209 20.21 -4.54 -10.49
CA ARG A 209 20.74 -3.47 -9.62
C ARG A 209 20.02 -2.16 -9.88
N GLU A 210 19.32 -1.67 -8.86
CA GLU A 210 18.59 -0.41 -8.89
C GLU A 210 19.16 0.62 -7.93
N LYS A 211 18.88 1.91 -8.20
CA LYS A 211 19.09 2.99 -7.23
C LYS A 211 17.98 2.94 -6.20
N CYS A 212 18.39 2.71 -4.94
CA CYS A 212 17.50 2.74 -3.79
C CYS A 212 17.85 3.89 -2.88
N PHE A 213 16.86 4.49 -2.24
CA PHE A 213 17.04 5.56 -1.27
C PHE A 213 15.96 5.49 -0.20
N ASN A 214 16.24 6.05 0.98
CA ASN A 214 15.25 6.09 2.03
C ASN A 214 14.18 7.12 1.72
N VAL A 215 12.93 6.75 1.95
CA VAL A 215 11.76 7.59 1.73
C VAL A 215 10.95 7.77 3.02
N GLY A 216 10.24 8.89 3.09
CA GLY A 216 9.34 9.22 4.20
C GLY A 216 7.92 8.70 3.99
N HIS A 217 7.05 9.03 4.96
CA HIS A 217 5.62 8.71 4.92
C HIS A 217 5.24 7.23 4.90
N HIS A 218 6.20 6.34 5.21
CA HIS A 218 5.94 4.91 5.33
C HIS A 218 5.80 4.50 6.79
N PRO A 219 4.63 4.00 7.23
CA PRO A 219 4.35 3.70 8.63
C PRO A 219 5.13 2.49 9.13
N GLU A 220 5.74 1.67 8.25
CA GLU A 220 6.51 0.49 8.62
C GLU A 220 7.68 0.83 9.54
N THR A 221 8.31 2.00 9.40
CA THR A 221 9.37 2.39 10.32
C THR A 221 8.88 2.46 11.77
N PHE A 222 7.63 2.85 11.98
CA PHE A 222 6.98 2.83 13.29
C PHE A 222 6.43 1.44 13.63
N THR A 223 5.61 0.81 12.76
CA THR A 223 4.89 -0.43 13.09
C THR A 223 5.85 -1.62 13.24
N PHE A 224 6.91 -1.70 12.43
CA PHE A 224 7.94 -2.72 12.54
C PHE A 224 8.77 -2.57 13.81
N TYR A 225 9.08 -1.32 14.20
CA TYR A 225 9.74 -1.06 15.45
C TYR A 225 8.89 -1.55 16.64
N GLU A 226 7.62 -1.18 16.69
CA GLU A 226 6.72 -1.63 17.75
C GLU A 226 6.54 -3.16 17.76
N TYR A 227 6.42 -3.79 16.59
CA TYR A 227 6.29 -5.25 16.48
C TYR A 227 7.54 -5.99 16.99
N CYS A 228 8.72 -5.52 16.60
CA CYS A 228 9.99 -6.16 16.96
C CYS A 228 10.61 -5.65 18.27
N LYS A 229 9.98 -4.72 18.98
CA LYS A 229 10.51 -4.07 20.20
C LYS A 229 10.92 -5.07 21.29
N LYS A 230 10.11 -6.09 21.50
CA LYS A 230 10.42 -7.16 22.47
C LYS A 230 11.61 -8.04 22.06
N LYS A 231 12.03 -7.97 20.80
CA LYS A 231 13.20 -8.68 20.26
C LYS A 231 14.45 -7.78 20.22
N GLY A 232 14.38 -6.56 20.75
CA GLY A 232 15.52 -5.64 20.89
C GLY A 232 15.91 -4.91 19.61
N ILE A 233 14.96 -4.62 18.72
CA ILE A 233 15.21 -3.91 17.46
C ILE A 233 15.76 -2.50 17.72
N GLU A 234 16.84 -2.15 17.05
CA GLU A 234 17.53 -0.86 17.15
C GLU A 234 17.32 0.03 15.92
N ASN A 235 17.21 -0.60 14.75
CA ASN A 235 17.18 0.13 13.48
C ASN A 235 16.06 -0.36 12.55
N VAL A 236 15.30 0.59 11.97
CA VAL A 236 14.33 0.32 10.91
C VAL A 236 14.46 1.37 9.82
N LYS A 237 14.56 0.93 8.55
CA LYS A 237 14.66 1.81 7.39
C LYS A 237 13.72 1.35 6.28
N PHE A 238 13.10 2.31 5.61
CA PHE A 238 12.32 2.05 4.41
C PHE A 238 13.06 2.55 3.16
N PHE A 239 13.01 1.79 2.08
CA PHE A 239 13.68 2.10 0.82
C PHE A 239 12.72 2.02 -0.38
N ALA A 240 12.83 2.99 -1.28
CA ALA A 240 12.24 2.92 -2.60
C ALA A 240 13.32 2.70 -3.65
N GLY A 241 13.11 1.76 -4.56
CA GLY A 241 14.00 1.42 -5.67
C GLY A 241 13.39 1.79 -7.01
N PHE A 242 14.13 2.52 -7.84
CA PHE A 242 13.69 2.97 -9.16
C PHE A 242 14.74 2.63 -10.23
N PRO A 243 14.31 2.17 -11.43
CA PRO A 243 15.21 1.97 -12.56
C PRO A 243 15.81 3.32 -13.00
N ASP A 244 17.04 3.29 -13.50
CA ASP A 244 17.80 4.50 -13.85
C ASP A 244 17.04 5.44 -14.80
N HIS A 245 16.29 4.91 -15.77
CA HIS A 245 15.51 5.71 -16.71
C HIS A 245 14.40 6.51 -16.01
N SER A 246 13.66 5.90 -15.08
CA SER A 246 12.57 6.56 -14.34
C SER A 246 13.12 7.45 -13.23
N PHE A 247 14.14 7.01 -12.51
CA PHE A 247 14.80 7.83 -11.50
C PHE A 247 15.29 9.16 -12.08
N ASN A 248 15.96 9.11 -13.25
CA ASN A 248 16.50 10.32 -13.89
C ASN A 248 15.38 11.24 -14.40
N ALA A 249 14.30 10.69 -14.98
CA ALA A 249 13.16 11.48 -15.43
C ALA A 249 12.48 12.21 -14.25
N ILE A 250 12.18 11.49 -13.17
CA ILE A 250 11.57 12.07 -11.97
C ILE A 250 12.47 13.15 -11.37
N LYS A 251 13.76 12.84 -11.20
CA LYS A 251 14.72 13.80 -10.68
C LYS A 251 14.79 15.08 -11.52
N THR A 252 14.79 14.96 -12.84
CA THR A 252 14.79 16.10 -13.75
C THR A 252 13.53 16.97 -13.59
N MET A 253 12.36 16.37 -13.49
CA MET A 253 11.11 17.11 -13.23
C MET A 253 11.14 17.87 -11.90
N ILE A 254 11.72 17.26 -10.85
CA ILE A 254 11.90 17.89 -9.55
C ILE A 254 12.90 19.05 -9.62
N ASP A 255 14.08 18.83 -10.20
CA ASP A 255 15.15 19.83 -10.29
C ASP A 255 14.73 21.06 -11.11
N LEU A 256 13.88 20.88 -12.12
CA LEU A 256 13.30 21.95 -12.94
C LEU A 256 12.08 22.63 -12.30
N GLY A 257 11.61 22.16 -11.14
CA GLY A 257 10.47 22.76 -10.42
C GLY A 257 9.09 22.36 -10.92
N PHE A 258 8.97 21.42 -11.86
CA PHE A 258 7.65 20.95 -12.37
C PHE A 258 6.81 20.27 -11.28
N THR A 259 7.40 19.83 -10.18
CA THR A 259 6.70 19.19 -9.06
C THR A 259 6.36 20.17 -7.92
N SER A 260 6.52 21.47 -8.14
CA SER A 260 6.18 22.51 -7.15
C SER A 260 4.67 22.59 -6.93
N SER A 261 4.26 22.66 -5.66
CA SER A 261 2.87 22.95 -5.25
C SER A 261 2.58 24.46 -5.17
N LYS A 262 3.60 25.32 -5.34
CA LYS A 262 3.43 26.77 -5.33
C LYS A 262 2.92 27.24 -6.69
N ALA A 263 1.82 28.00 -6.68
CA ALA A 263 1.28 28.58 -7.91
C ALA A 263 2.27 29.57 -8.55
N LEU A 264 2.41 29.49 -9.87
CA LEU A 264 3.12 30.44 -10.71
C LEU A 264 2.10 31.26 -11.50
N ASP A 265 2.43 32.52 -11.80
CA ASP A 265 1.67 33.32 -12.74
C ASP A 265 2.20 33.03 -14.16
N VAL A 266 1.32 32.60 -15.03
CA VAL A 266 1.60 32.34 -16.44
C VAL A 266 0.57 33.11 -17.27
N ASP A 267 0.99 34.20 -17.85
CA ASP A 267 0.13 35.08 -18.65
C ASP A 267 -1.16 35.52 -17.93
N GLY A 268 -1.05 35.86 -16.63
CA GLY A 268 -2.16 36.28 -15.78
C GLY A 268 -3.00 35.13 -15.21
N GLN A 269 -2.65 33.89 -15.48
CA GLN A 269 -3.32 32.70 -14.90
C GLN A 269 -2.45 32.04 -13.84
N LYS A 270 -3.05 31.69 -12.71
CA LYS A 270 -2.35 30.94 -11.64
C LYS A 270 -2.33 29.44 -11.97
N VAL A 271 -1.14 28.91 -12.25
CA VAL A 271 -0.89 27.49 -12.54
C VAL A 271 -0.06 26.88 -11.43
N ILE A 272 -0.49 25.74 -10.90
CA ILE A 272 0.31 24.91 -9.99
C ILE A 272 1.08 23.89 -10.84
N PRO A 273 2.43 23.95 -10.90
CA PRO A 273 3.23 23.08 -11.76
C PRO A 273 2.95 21.59 -11.57
N LEU A 274 2.83 21.10 -10.32
CA LEU A 274 2.52 19.72 -10.03
C LEU A 274 1.17 19.27 -10.61
N HIS A 275 0.13 20.11 -10.56
CA HIS A 275 -1.16 19.79 -11.15
C HIS A 275 -1.08 19.71 -12.67
N PHE A 276 -0.41 20.68 -13.28
CA PHE A 276 -0.17 20.68 -14.73
C PHE A 276 0.60 19.44 -15.17
N LEU A 277 1.72 19.13 -14.49
CA LEU A 277 2.52 17.94 -14.76
C LEU A 277 1.67 16.66 -14.64
N THR A 278 0.84 16.56 -13.60
CA THR A 278 -0.05 15.40 -13.40
C THR A 278 -0.99 15.20 -14.59
N GLU A 279 -1.59 16.27 -15.10
CA GLU A 279 -2.50 16.19 -16.26
C GLU A 279 -1.76 15.86 -17.56
N VAL A 280 -0.52 16.33 -17.73
CA VAL A 280 0.33 15.96 -18.87
C VAL A 280 0.69 14.47 -18.81
N LEU A 281 1.12 13.98 -17.64
CA LEU A 281 1.56 12.60 -17.47
C LEU A 281 0.41 11.58 -17.59
N LYS A 282 -0.83 11.95 -17.25
CA LYS A 282 -2.01 11.10 -17.51
C LYS A 282 -2.26 10.81 -19.00
N ARG A 283 -1.66 11.59 -19.89
CA ARG A 283 -1.78 11.41 -21.35
C ARG A 283 -0.69 10.52 -21.93
N LEU A 284 0.28 10.09 -21.12
CA LEU A 284 1.29 9.14 -21.57
C LEU A 284 0.63 7.80 -21.87
N GLU A 285 0.80 7.36 -23.11
CA GLU A 285 0.32 6.04 -23.52
C GLU A 285 1.30 4.97 -23.09
N ILE A 286 0.77 3.88 -22.54
CA ILE A 286 1.56 2.69 -22.22
C ILE A 286 1.75 1.93 -23.55
N PRO A 287 3.00 1.69 -24.00
CA PRO A 287 3.25 1.00 -25.25
C PRO A 287 2.71 -0.42 -25.26
N ARG A 288 2.28 -0.90 -26.42
CA ARG A 288 1.84 -2.30 -26.56
C ARG A 288 2.99 -3.26 -26.21
N GLY A 289 2.67 -4.25 -25.36
CA GLY A 289 3.65 -5.24 -24.90
C GLY A 289 4.52 -4.75 -23.74
N TYR A 290 4.23 -3.60 -23.14
CA TYR A 290 4.85 -3.16 -21.90
C TYR A 290 4.48 -4.11 -20.76
N THR A 291 5.48 -4.50 -19.97
CA THR A 291 5.32 -5.31 -18.77
C THR A 291 6.25 -4.82 -17.68
N GLU A 292 5.86 -5.01 -16.45
CA GLU A 292 6.60 -4.65 -15.26
C GLU A 292 6.84 -5.85 -14.37
N VAL A 293 7.86 -5.76 -13.55
CA VAL A 293 8.11 -6.65 -12.42
C VAL A 293 8.45 -5.79 -11.21
N GLU A 294 7.86 -6.14 -10.06
CA GLU A 294 8.17 -5.51 -8.78
C GLU A 294 8.68 -6.54 -7.78
N ASN A 295 9.62 -6.13 -6.95
CA ASN A 295 10.17 -6.89 -5.85
C ASN A 295 9.93 -6.11 -4.54
N LEU A 296 9.00 -6.62 -3.73
CA LEU A 296 8.81 -6.15 -2.37
C LEU A 296 9.72 -6.95 -1.46
N TRP A 297 10.47 -6.29 -0.59
CA TRP A 297 11.47 -6.99 0.19
C TRP A 297 11.55 -6.54 1.65
N VAL A 298 12.00 -7.48 2.51
CA VAL A 298 12.29 -7.24 3.93
C VAL A 298 13.58 -7.96 4.30
N ASP A 299 14.59 -7.20 4.72
CA ASP A 299 15.87 -7.69 5.19
C ASP A 299 15.95 -7.60 6.71
N ILE A 300 16.15 -8.73 7.39
CA ILE A 300 16.18 -8.83 8.85
C ILE A 300 17.53 -9.32 9.32
N TYR A 301 18.15 -8.57 10.20
CA TYR A 301 19.43 -8.89 10.82
C TYR A 301 19.25 -9.05 12.33
N GLY A 302 19.78 -10.14 12.89
CA GLY A 302 19.62 -10.44 14.31
C GLY A 302 20.43 -11.65 14.74
N LYS A 303 19.94 -12.35 15.77
CA LYS A 303 20.58 -13.56 16.30
C LYS A 303 19.57 -14.69 16.49
N LYS A 304 20.06 -15.93 16.37
CA LYS A 304 19.37 -17.17 16.78
C LYS A 304 20.35 -18.07 17.49
N LYS A 305 20.02 -18.50 18.72
CA LYS A 305 20.90 -19.31 19.58
C LYS A 305 22.30 -18.68 19.72
N GLY A 306 22.35 -17.35 19.93
CA GLY A 306 23.58 -16.56 20.05
C GLY A 306 24.34 -16.30 18.75
N LYS A 307 24.04 -16.97 17.64
CA LYS A 307 24.73 -16.81 16.35
C LYS A 307 24.06 -15.73 15.52
N LYS A 308 24.86 -14.95 14.77
CA LYS A 308 24.35 -13.97 13.78
C LYS A 308 23.48 -14.67 12.75
N LYS A 309 22.37 -14.07 12.43
CA LYS A 309 21.40 -14.56 11.43
C LYS A 309 20.91 -13.41 10.56
N HIS A 310 20.75 -13.69 9.27
CA HIS A 310 20.17 -12.81 8.28
C HIS A 310 19.08 -13.57 7.52
N ILE A 311 17.95 -12.93 7.30
CA ILE A 311 16.88 -13.42 6.43
C ILE A 311 16.46 -12.28 5.51
N LYS A 312 16.52 -12.54 4.21
CA LYS A 312 15.92 -11.69 3.17
C LYS A 312 14.63 -12.35 2.69
N MET A 313 13.52 -11.66 2.89
CA MET A 313 12.22 -12.00 2.29
C MET A 313 12.03 -11.17 1.03
N GLU A 314 11.50 -11.77 -0.01
CA GLU A 314 11.18 -11.11 -1.28
C GLU A 314 9.82 -11.60 -1.78
N CYS A 315 8.96 -10.69 -2.25
CA CYS A 315 7.74 -11.04 -2.97
C CYS A 315 7.85 -10.49 -4.40
N ILE A 316 7.83 -11.39 -5.38
CA ILE A 316 7.90 -11.02 -6.80
C ILE A 316 6.49 -10.89 -7.35
N VAL A 317 6.23 -9.73 -7.94
CA VAL A 317 4.94 -9.34 -8.51
C VAL A 317 5.13 -9.06 -10.00
N PRO A 318 4.65 -9.93 -10.89
CA PRO A 318 4.71 -9.71 -12.32
C PRO A 318 3.46 -8.99 -12.84
N THR A 319 3.54 -8.38 -14.01
CA THR A 319 2.33 -8.04 -14.78
C THR A 319 1.55 -9.32 -15.09
N LEU A 320 0.29 -9.39 -14.69
CA LEU A 320 -0.56 -10.56 -14.90
C LEU A 320 -1.34 -10.48 -16.21
N LYS A 321 -1.47 -11.64 -16.90
CA LYS A 321 -2.34 -11.77 -18.07
C LYS A 321 -3.81 -11.46 -17.68
N GLY A 322 -4.42 -10.53 -18.42
CA GLY A 322 -5.77 -10.04 -18.18
C GLY A 322 -5.85 -8.94 -17.11
N TRP A 323 -4.69 -8.49 -16.59
CA TRP A 323 -4.54 -7.39 -15.65
C TRP A 323 -3.45 -6.41 -16.12
N GLU A 324 -3.17 -6.38 -17.42
CA GLU A 324 -2.11 -5.57 -18.01
C GLU A 324 -2.31 -4.07 -17.73
N ASP A 325 -3.56 -3.64 -17.64
CA ASP A 325 -3.96 -2.27 -17.27
C ASP A 325 -3.61 -1.87 -15.83
N ALA A 326 -3.40 -2.85 -14.97
CA ALA A 326 -3.01 -2.64 -13.58
C ALA A 326 -1.48 -2.68 -13.36
N GLY A 327 -0.73 -3.28 -14.28
CA GLY A 327 0.72 -3.46 -14.11
C GLY A 327 1.08 -4.20 -12.82
N CYS A 328 2.11 -3.73 -12.11
CA CYS A 328 2.49 -4.24 -10.80
C CYS A 328 1.62 -3.72 -9.65
N ASN A 329 0.76 -2.71 -9.88
CA ASN A 329 -0.15 -2.17 -8.84
C ASN A 329 -1.14 -3.18 -8.27
N ILE A 330 -1.23 -4.38 -8.87
CA ILE A 330 -1.96 -5.52 -8.29
C ILE A 330 -1.42 -5.89 -6.90
N ASP A 331 -0.17 -5.62 -6.60
CA ASP A 331 0.50 -5.84 -5.31
C ASP A 331 -0.08 -5.03 -4.15
N THR A 332 -0.82 -3.97 -4.49
CA THR A 332 -1.47 -3.09 -3.50
C THR A 332 -2.98 -3.38 -3.41
N GLY A 333 -3.66 -3.47 -4.54
CA GLY A 333 -5.10 -3.70 -4.54
C GLY A 333 -5.53 -5.13 -4.21
N MET A 334 -4.78 -6.15 -4.67
CA MET A 334 -5.12 -7.55 -4.38
C MET A 334 -4.88 -7.94 -2.92
N PRO A 335 -3.77 -7.57 -2.22
CA PRO A 335 -3.63 -7.84 -0.79
C PRO A 335 -4.73 -7.22 0.06
N MET A 336 -5.17 -6.00 -0.29
CA MET A 336 -6.33 -5.37 0.33
C MET A 336 -7.57 -6.27 0.20
N SER A 337 -7.85 -6.75 -1.00
CA SER A 337 -8.95 -7.69 -1.26
C SER A 337 -8.78 -9.00 -0.47
N ILE A 338 -7.57 -9.57 -0.45
CA ILE A 338 -7.28 -10.80 0.30
C ILE A 338 -7.56 -10.61 1.78
N MET A 339 -7.03 -9.55 2.40
CA MET A 339 -7.23 -9.29 3.82
C MET A 339 -8.70 -9.02 4.14
N ALA A 340 -9.43 -8.32 3.24
CA ALA A 340 -10.86 -8.11 3.38
C ALA A 340 -11.64 -9.43 3.36
N GLN A 341 -11.33 -10.35 2.45
CA GLN A 341 -11.89 -11.70 2.41
C GLN A 341 -11.58 -12.47 3.70
N MET A 342 -10.32 -12.41 4.17
CA MET A 342 -9.91 -13.10 5.41
C MET A 342 -10.63 -12.56 6.65
N VAL A 343 -11.00 -11.28 6.68
CA VAL A 343 -11.83 -10.71 7.76
C VAL A 343 -13.26 -11.23 7.66
N LEU A 344 -13.85 -11.21 6.48
CA LEU A 344 -15.22 -11.66 6.26
C LEU A 344 -15.38 -13.16 6.59
N ASP A 345 -14.40 -13.98 6.20
CA ASP A 345 -14.38 -15.43 6.43
C ASP A 345 -14.00 -15.79 7.90
N GLY A 346 -13.72 -14.81 8.75
CA GLY A 346 -13.32 -15.04 10.15
C GLY A 346 -11.87 -15.51 10.36
N ARG A 347 -11.06 -15.61 9.31
CA ARG A 347 -9.62 -15.96 9.40
C ARG A 347 -8.82 -14.85 10.12
N ILE A 348 -9.26 -13.60 10.02
CA ILE A 348 -8.79 -12.47 10.83
C ILE A 348 -9.91 -12.12 11.82
N SER A 349 -9.80 -12.61 13.05
CA SER A 349 -10.82 -12.45 14.11
C SER A 349 -10.50 -11.33 15.11
N PHE A 350 -9.35 -10.65 14.95
CA PHE A 350 -8.94 -9.55 15.84
C PHE A 350 -9.98 -8.42 15.84
N ARG A 351 -10.12 -7.74 16.99
CA ARG A 351 -10.92 -6.53 17.15
C ARG A 351 -10.07 -5.46 17.81
N GLY A 352 -10.21 -4.22 17.34
CA GLY A 352 -9.38 -3.08 17.71
C GLY A 352 -8.74 -2.45 16.49
N SER A 353 -7.65 -1.70 16.69
CA SER A 353 -6.82 -1.12 15.63
C SER A 353 -5.49 -1.87 15.53
N SER A 354 -5.07 -2.21 14.32
CA SER A 354 -3.85 -2.99 14.10
C SER A 354 -3.28 -2.79 12.69
N SER A 355 -2.07 -3.29 12.48
CA SER A 355 -1.44 -3.48 11.17
C SER A 355 -1.21 -4.98 10.90
N PRO A 356 -0.97 -5.39 9.63
CA PRO A 356 -0.98 -6.79 9.21
C PRO A 356 -0.01 -7.69 9.97
N GLU A 357 1.18 -7.23 10.33
CA GLU A 357 2.18 -8.03 11.06
C GLU A 357 1.70 -8.54 12.42
N PHE A 358 0.73 -7.88 13.04
CA PHE A 358 0.21 -8.32 14.33
C PHE A 358 -0.90 -9.37 14.20
N VAL A 359 -1.70 -9.34 13.12
CA VAL A 359 -3.00 -10.05 13.10
C VAL A 359 -3.22 -10.95 11.88
N VAL A 360 -2.53 -10.75 10.76
CA VAL A 360 -2.78 -11.52 9.53
C VAL A 360 -2.15 -12.91 9.63
N PRO A 361 -2.90 -14.01 9.46
CA PRO A 361 -2.37 -15.37 9.41
C PRO A 361 -1.46 -15.54 8.18
N VAL A 362 -0.19 -15.86 8.43
CA VAL A 362 0.87 -15.84 7.40
C VAL A 362 0.64 -16.90 6.32
N GLU A 363 0.40 -18.14 6.73
CA GLU A 363 0.28 -19.29 5.82
C GLU A 363 -0.88 -19.10 4.84
N GLU A 364 -2.05 -18.71 5.37
CA GLU A 364 -3.25 -18.47 4.58
C GLU A 364 -3.06 -17.28 3.63
N PHE A 365 -2.46 -16.20 4.10
CA PHE A 365 -2.20 -15.03 3.27
C PHE A 365 -1.22 -15.35 2.14
N PHE A 366 -0.14 -16.08 2.41
CA PHE A 366 0.83 -16.50 1.39
C PHE A 366 0.19 -17.44 0.35
N LYS A 367 -0.72 -18.33 0.74
CA LYS A 367 -1.51 -19.16 -0.19
C LYS A 367 -2.37 -18.30 -1.12
N GLU A 368 -3.01 -17.25 -0.59
CA GLU A 368 -3.83 -16.33 -1.39
C GLU A 368 -2.98 -15.50 -2.37
N LEU A 369 -1.81 -15.02 -1.94
CA LEU A 369 -0.85 -14.36 -2.84
C LEU A 369 -0.44 -15.30 -3.99
N ARG A 370 -0.16 -16.56 -3.67
CA ARG A 370 0.23 -17.56 -4.67
C ARG A 370 -0.84 -17.79 -5.74
N LYS A 371 -2.12 -17.85 -5.36
CA LYS A 371 -3.23 -17.96 -6.32
C LYS A 371 -3.21 -16.82 -7.34
N ARG A 372 -2.75 -15.64 -6.92
CA ARG A 372 -2.60 -14.42 -7.72
C ARG A 372 -1.22 -14.26 -8.35
N LYS A 373 -0.42 -15.36 -8.38
CA LYS A 373 0.93 -15.43 -8.99
C LYS A 373 1.99 -14.54 -8.31
N MET A 374 1.71 -14.00 -7.15
CA MET A 374 2.70 -13.33 -6.30
C MET A 374 3.49 -14.38 -5.53
N VAL A 375 4.81 -14.43 -5.77
CA VAL A 375 5.66 -15.49 -5.23
C VAL A 375 6.58 -14.97 -4.16
N VAL A 376 6.48 -15.55 -2.97
CA VAL A 376 7.29 -15.18 -1.80
C VAL A 376 8.51 -16.10 -1.69
N TYR A 377 9.66 -15.50 -1.41
CA TYR A 377 10.95 -16.19 -1.24
C TYR A 377 11.57 -15.82 0.12
N GLU A 378 12.24 -16.79 0.73
CA GLU A 378 13.14 -16.61 1.88
C GLU A 378 14.56 -17.00 1.47
N ASN A 379 15.50 -16.07 1.51
CA ASN A 379 16.88 -16.31 1.11
C ASN A 379 16.98 -17.05 -0.25
N GLY A 380 16.16 -16.64 -1.21
CA GLY A 380 16.11 -17.21 -2.53
C GLY A 380 15.33 -18.53 -2.68
N ARG A 381 14.83 -19.11 -1.60
CA ARG A 381 13.98 -20.30 -1.62
C ARG A 381 12.52 -19.91 -1.58
N LYS A 382 11.72 -20.47 -2.46
CA LYS A 382 10.28 -20.24 -2.50
C LYS A 382 9.60 -20.79 -1.25
N VAL A 383 8.68 -20.01 -0.66
CA VAL A 383 7.96 -20.35 0.59
C VAL A 383 6.44 -20.39 0.44
N ASN A 384 5.88 -19.99 -0.72
CA ASN A 384 4.44 -20.09 -1.01
C ASN A 384 4.12 -20.80 -2.33
#